data_7c1ba78bdac3da2143b8173c1c12ed1f
#
_entry.id   7c1ba78bdac3da2143b8173c1c12ed1f
#
_cell.length_a   1.000
_cell.length_b   1.000
_cell.length_c   1.000
_cell.angle_alpha   90.00
_cell.angle_beta   90.00
_cell.angle_gamma   90.00
#
_symmetry.space_group_name_H-M   'P 1'
#
loop_
_entity.id
_entity.type
_entity.pdbx_description
1 polymer ?
#
loop_
_entity_poly.entity_id
_entity_poly.type
_entity_poly.pdbx_seq_one_letter_code
_entity_poly.pdbx_strand_id
1 'polypeptide(L)'
;MDNEAIRTYALKSGEGRTYNYGIDFTVKAGELGPGRRVAVLEYTTRSGEEPPQHTHTTEDEIFYVLQGALTFRCGDDTFDVEDGGFIFLPRGIEHGYSIRSAGDVRLLVITSPSQPDATGGWGGFVGDLETQGEPA
;
A
#
# COMPACT_ATOMS: atom_id res chain seq x y z
N MET A 1 19.65 -1.20 -16.49
CA MET A 1 19.26 -1.82 -16.00
C MET A 1 19.08 -2.85 -16.50
N ASP A 2 19.16 -3.49 -16.04
CA ASP A 2 19.09 -4.48 -16.57
C ASP A 2 17.98 -4.65 -17.18
N ASN A 3 17.97 -5.25 -17.98
CA ASN A 3 16.94 -5.57 -18.61
C ASN A 3 16.43 -6.75 -18.12
N GLU A 4 16.35 -6.89 -16.89
CA GLU A 4 15.69 -7.94 -16.32
C GLU A 4 14.35 -8.01 -16.84
N ALA A 5 14.03 -9.03 -17.45
CA ALA A 5 12.71 -9.21 -17.97
C ALA A 5 11.73 -9.30 -16.83
N ILE A 6 10.55 -8.77 -17.06
CA ILE A 6 9.45 -8.97 -16.15
C ILE A 6 9.05 -10.42 -16.27
N ARG A 7 9.02 -11.15 -15.16
CA ARG A 7 8.73 -12.58 -15.22
C ARG A 7 7.72 -12.96 -14.15
N THR A 8 7.09 -14.09 -14.36
CA THR A 8 6.18 -14.67 -13.41
C THR A 8 6.94 -15.11 -12.16
N TYR A 9 6.37 -14.86 -11.02
CA TYR A 9 6.90 -15.40 -9.77
C TYR A 9 5.75 -15.65 -8.81
N ALA A 10 6.02 -16.45 -7.80
CA ALA A 10 5.08 -16.70 -6.73
C ALA A 10 5.78 -16.53 -5.41
N LEU A 11 5.02 -16.09 -4.40
CA LEU A 11 5.54 -15.91 -3.05
C LEU A 11 4.68 -16.74 -2.10
N LYS A 12 5.32 -17.32 -1.11
CA LYS A 12 4.60 -17.99 -0.04
C LYS A 12 4.05 -16.96 0.92
N SER A 13 3.19 -17.40 1.82
CA SER A 13 2.63 -16.52 2.84
C SER A 13 3.75 -15.80 3.57
N GLY A 14 3.63 -14.49 3.66
CA GLY A 14 4.61 -13.64 4.36
C GLY A 14 5.85 -13.30 3.59
N GLU A 15 6.09 -13.92 2.44
CA GLU A 15 7.29 -13.62 1.65
C GLU A 15 7.16 -12.30 0.91
N GLY A 16 8.30 -11.70 0.65
CA GLY A 16 8.43 -10.44 -0.06
C GLY A 16 9.55 -9.65 0.55
N ARG A 17 9.82 -8.48 -0.01
CA ARG A 17 10.82 -7.60 0.56
C ARG A 17 10.15 -6.73 1.59
N THR A 18 10.63 -6.79 2.83
CA THR A 18 10.01 -6.06 3.94
C THR A 18 10.84 -4.84 4.31
N TYR A 19 10.16 -3.71 4.47
CA TYR A 19 10.76 -2.46 4.88
C TYR A 19 10.09 -1.97 6.15
N ASN A 20 10.87 -1.41 7.06
CA ASN A 20 10.32 -0.75 8.23
C ASN A 20 10.16 0.75 7.93
N TYR A 21 8.96 1.26 8.15
CA TYR A 21 8.66 2.67 7.93
C TYR A 21 7.59 3.04 8.95
N GLY A 22 8.01 3.03 10.23
CA GLY A 22 7.09 3.11 11.35
C GLY A 22 6.63 1.73 11.77
N ILE A 23 6.06 0.98 10.84
CA ILE A 23 5.73 -0.43 10.99
C ILE A 23 6.32 -1.16 9.80
N ASP A 24 6.24 -2.49 9.79
CA ASP A 24 6.80 -3.28 8.70
C ASP A 24 5.80 -3.41 7.55
N PHE A 25 6.29 -3.17 6.35
CA PHE A 25 5.52 -3.33 5.11
C PHE A 25 6.23 -4.32 4.21
N THR A 26 5.51 -5.31 3.71
CA THR A 26 6.09 -6.33 2.83
C THR A 26 5.61 -6.10 1.40
N VAL A 27 6.54 -5.82 0.51
CA VAL A 27 6.23 -5.55 -0.90
C VAL A 27 6.14 -6.89 -1.63
N LYS A 28 5.00 -7.11 -2.27
CA LYS A 28 4.76 -8.31 -3.07
C LYS A 28 5.07 -8.07 -4.55
N ALA A 29 4.86 -6.86 -5.03
CA ALA A 29 5.14 -6.49 -6.41
C ALA A 29 5.30 -4.97 -6.50
N GLY A 30 5.97 -4.51 -7.55
CA GLY A 30 6.04 -3.07 -7.81
C GLY A 30 7.33 -2.41 -7.38
N GLU A 31 8.35 -3.18 -7.08
CA GLU A 31 9.66 -2.58 -6.79
C GLU A 31 10.18 -1.85 -8.01
N LEU A 32 11.16 -0.96 -7.78
CA LEU A 32 11.68 -0.10 -8.83
C LEU A 32 12.06 -0.88 -10.06
N GLY A 33 11.75 -0.34 -11.20
CA GLY A 33 12.09 -0.91 -12.48
C GLY A 33 11.19 -0.36 -13.57
N PRO A 34 11.70 -0.24 -14.77
CA PRO A 34 10.89 0.28 -15.88
C PRO A 34 9.74 -0.66 -16.20
N GLY A 35 8.63 -0.08 -16.58
CA GLY A 35 7.46 -0.86 -16.99
C GLY A 35 6.59 -1.34 -15.86
N ARG A 36 6.91 -1.03 -14.62
CA ARG A 36 6.07 -1.42 -13.50
C ARG A 36 4.83 -0.53 -13.47
N ARG A 37 3.67 -1.14 -13.34
CA ARG A 37 2.42 -0.39 -13.37
C ARG A 37 1.54 -0.61 -12.18
N VAL A 38 1.89 -1.55 -11.32
CA VAL A 38 1.11 -1.87 -10.15
C VAL A 38 2.06 -2.16 -9.00
N ALA A 39 1.71 -1.69 -7.82
CA ALA A 39 2.44 -2.03 -6.61
C ALA A 39 1.48 -2.73 -5.67
N VAL A 40 1.95 -3.78 -5.01
CA VAL A 40 1.16 -4.56 -4.08
C VAL A 40 1.98 -4.77 -2.82
N LEU A 41 1.40 -4.42 -1.67
CA LEU A 41 2.07 -4.67 -0.40
C LEU A 41 1.08 -5.16 0.64
N GLU A 42 1.60 -5.80 1.65
CA GLU A 42 0.81 -6.31 2.76
C GLU A 42 1.43 -5.82 4.05
N TYR A 43 0.62 -5.48 5.03
CA TYR A 43 1.13 -5.15 6.35
C TYR A 43 0.11 -5.46 7.43
N THR A 44 0.63 -5.55 8.65
CA THR A 44 -0.17 -5.74 9.84
C THR A 44 -0.06 -4.48 10.68
N THR A 45 -1.18 -3.99 11.14
CA THR A 45 -1.24 -2.78 11.95
C THR A 45 -2.28 -2.97 13.05
N ARG A 46 -2.47 -1.95 13.88
CA ARG A 46 -3.48 -1.97 14.93
C ARG A 46 -3.88 -0.56 15.27
N SER A 47 -4.97 -0.42 16.01
CA SER A 47 -5.46 0.87 16.45
C SER A 47 -4.36 1.67 17.14
N GLY A 48 -4.22 2.91 16.76
CA GLY A 48 -3.17 3.80 17.26
C GLY A 48 -2.01 3.97 16.29
N GLU A 49 -1.94 3.13 15.25
CA GLU A 49 -0.86 3.21 14.26
C GLU A 49 -1.34 3.78 12.93
N GLU A 50 -2.55 4.32 12.88
CA GLU A 50 -3.09 4.84 11.62
C GLU A 50 -2.25 6.01 11.11
N PRO A 51 -1.97 6.05 9.81
CA PRO A 51 -1.27 7.22 9.27
C PRO A 51 -2.19 8.43 9.24
N PRO A 52 -1.63 9.62 9.16
CA PRO A 52 -2.46 10.80 8.97
C PRO A 52 -3.16 10.75 7.61
N GLN A 53 -4.25 11.49 7.48
CA GLN A 53 -4.92 11.59 6.19
C GLN A 53 -3.98 12.19 5.16
N HIS A 54 -4.05 11.70 3.94
CA HIS A 54 -3.14 12.12 2.88
C HIS A 54 -3.81 11.98 1.52
N THR A 55 -3.15 12.55 0.51
CA THR A 55 -3.63 12.52 -0.86
C THR A 55 -2.54 11.95 -1.76
N HIS A 56 -2.91 10.95 -2.56
CA HIS A 56 -2.03 10.48 -3.63
C HIS A 56 -2.46 11.19 -4.90
N THR A 57 -1.53 11.87 -5.56
CA THR A 57 -1.87 12.66 -6.74
C THR A 57 -1.70 11.89 -8.03
N THR A 58 -0.95 10.80 -8.03
CA THR A 58 -0.62 10.09 -9.25
C THR A 58 -1.09 8.65 -9.29
N GLU A 59 -1.64 8.14 -8.20
CA GLU A 59 -2.05 6.73 -8.19
C GLU A 59 -3.37 6.55 -7.44
N ASP A 60 -4.13 5.59 -7.92
CA ASP A 60 -5.31 5.12 -7.20
C ASP A 60 -4.84 4.09 -6.18
N GLU A 61 -5.55 3.97 -5.08
CA GLU A 61 -5.18 3.01 -4.04
C GLU A 61 -6.35 2.12 -3.71
N ILE A 62 -6.08 0.85 -3.57
CA ILE A 62 -7.09 -0.15 -3.25
C ILE A 62 -6.66 -0.83 -1.97
N PHE A 63 -7.58 -1.00 -1.04
CA PHE A 63 -7.34 -1.81 0.15
C PHE A 63 -8.26 -3.02 0.12
N TYR A 64 -7.70 -4.17 0.40
CA TYR A 64 -8.45 -5.38 0.64
C TYR A 64 -8.19 -5.78 2.09
N VAL A 65 -9.24 -5.87 2.89
CA VAL A 65 -9.09 -6.15 4.31
C VAL A 65 -8.99 -7.66 4.49
N LEU A 66 -7.80 -8.13 4.85
CA LEU A 66 -7.59 -9.54 5.11
C LEU A 66 -8.11 -9.92 6.50
N GLN A 67 -7.97 -9.01 7.46
CA GLN A 67 -8.40 -9.25 8.83
C GLN A 67 -8.63 -7.91 9.51
N GLY A 68 -9.76 -7.77 10.17
CA GLY A 68 -10.04 -6.58 10.97
C GLY A 68 -11.21 -5.78 10.47
N ALA A 69 -11.48 -4.65 11.15
CA ALA A 69 -12.59 -3.76 10.79
C ALA A 69 -12.10 -2.32 10.86
N LEU A 70 -12.35 -1.58 9.79
CA LEU A 70 -11.90 -0.20 9.67
C LEU A 70 -13.02 0.68 9.16
N THR A 71 -12.91 1.98 9.45
CA THR A 71 -13.72 3.00 8.80
C THR A 71 -12.79 3.81 7.93
N PHE A 72 -13.01 3.80 6.63
CA PHE A 72 -12.25 4.62 5.69
C PHE A 72 -12.99 5.92 5.45
N ARG A 73 -12.22 6.98 5.29
CA ARG A 73 -12.75 8.26 4.89
C ARG A 73 -12.11 8.67 3.59
N CYS A 74 -12.93 9.07 2.63
CA CYS A 74 -12.45 9.55 1.34
C CYS A 74 -13.25 10.79 1.00
N GLY A 75 -12.61 11.95 1.05
CA GLY A 75 -13.28 13.23 0.95
C GLY A 75 -14.27 13.38 2.10
N ASP A 76 -15.53 13.59 1.77
CA ASP A 76 -16.56 13.75 2.80
C ASP A 76 -17.30 12.45 3.10
N ASP A 77 -16.96 11.37 2.41
CA ASP A 77 -17.65 10.11 2.58
C ASP A 77 -16.91 9.17 3.52
N THR A 78 -17.66 8.34 4.24
CA THR A 78 -17.06 7.31 5.09
C THR A 78 -17.64 5.95 4.74
N PHE A 79 -16.79 4.93 4.89
CA PHE A 79 -17.15 3.56 4.52
C PHE A 79 -16.61 2.62 5.58
N ASP A 80 -17.47 1.73 6.08
CA ASP A 80 -17.03 0.67 6.99
C ASP A 80 -16.65 -0.55 6.16
N VAL A 81 -15.44 -1.05 6.37
CA VAL A 81 -14.94 -2.21 5.63
C VAL A 81 -14.32 -3.17 6.64
N GLU A 82 -14.65 -4.45 6.50
CA GLU A 82 -14.12 -5.45 7.42
C GLU A 82 -13.68 -6.70 6.65
N ASP A 83 -13.33 -7.77 7.34
CA ASP A 83 -12.75 -8.97 6.74
C ASP A 83 -13.34 -9.31 5.39
N GLY A 84 -12.50 -9.43 4.37
CA GLY A 84 -12.92 -9.74 3.01
C GLY A 84 -13.49 -8.55 2.25
N GLY A 85 -13.52 -7.38 2.86
CA GLY A 85 -14.04 -6.18 2.23
C GLY A 85 -12.99 -5.45 1.40
N PHE A 86 -13.47 -4.55 0.57
CA PHE A 86 -12.66 -3.88 -0.44
C PHE A 86 -13.06 -2.42 -0.50
N ILE A 87 -12.08 -1.53 -0.69
CA ILE A 87 -12.38 -0.14 -0.97
C ILE A 87 -11.42 0.40 -2.04
N PHE A 88 -11.96 1.20 -2.94
CA PHE A 88 -11.18 1.88 -3.97
C PHE A 88 -11.10 3.36 -3.62
N LEU A 89 -9.88 3.88 -3.53
CA LEU A 89 -9.62 5.28 -3.18
C LEU A 89 -9.00 5.96 -4.40
N PRO A 90 -9.77 6.80 -5.10
CA PRO A 90 -9.24 7.44 -6.31
C PRO A 90 -8.18 8.48 -5.99
N ARG A 91 -7.27 8.67 -6.94
CA ARG A 91 -6.24 9.70 -6.82
C ARG A 91 -6.89 11.07 -6.68
N GLY A 92 -6.18 11.96 -6.02
CA GLY A 92 -6.60 13.36 -5.93
C GLY A 92 -7.58 13.67 -4.82
N ILE A 93 -8.02 12.67 -4.05
CA ILE A 93 -8.97 12.87 -2.96
C ILE A 93 -8.29 12.48 -1.65
N GLU A 94 -8.34 13.37 -0.67
CA GLU A 94 -7.74 13.09 0.62
C GLU A 94 -8.45 11.92 1.29
N HIS A 95 -7.69 10.99 1.82
CA HIS A 95 -8.25 9.82 2.49
C HIS A 95 -7.43 9.39 3.69
N GLY A 96 -8.05 8.55 4.49
CA GLY A 96 -7.43 7.95 5.65
C GLY A 96 -8.36 6.88 6.22
N TYR A 97 -7.95 6.27 7.32
CA TYR A 97 -8.80 5.28 7.98
C TYR A 97 -8.58 5.30 9.48
N SER A 98 -9.58 4.78 10.18
CA SER A 98 -9.46 4.49 11.60
C SER A 98 -9.82 3.02 11.81
N ILE A 99 -9.13 2.39 12.75
CA ILE A 99 -9.32 0.98 13.02
C ILE A 99 -10.34 0.83 14.14
N ARG A 100 -11.37 -0.01 13.89
CA ARG A 100 -12.44 -0.22 14.86
C ARG A 100 -12.26 -1.50 15.66
N SER A 101 -11.59 -2.49 15.08
CA SER A 101 -11.43 -3.79 15.76
C SER A 101 -10.26 -3.76 16.74
N ALA A 102 -10.31 -4.62 17.73
CA ALA A 102 -9.20 -4.83 18.63
C ALA A 102 -8.21 -5.79 17.98
N GLY A 103 -6.96 -5.70 18.37
CA GLY A 103 -5.93 -6.62 17.92
C GLY A 103 -5.40 -6.29 16.53
N ASP A 104 -4.80 -7.27 15.90
CA ASP A 104 -4.12 -7.07 14.64
C ASP A 104 -5.08 -6.92 13.48
N VAL A 105 -4.77 -5.98 12.60
CA VAL A 105 -5.48 -5.75 11.35
C VAL A 105 -4.49 -6.04 10.23
N ARG A 106 -4.89 -6.85 9.26
CA ARG A 106 -4.04 -7.18 8.12
C ARG A 106 -4.65 -6.65 6.85
N LEU A 107 -3.85 -5.94 6.09
CA LEU A 107 -4.30 -5.24 4.88
C LEU A 107 -3.44 -5.61 3.69
N LEU A 108 -4.08 -5.82 2.55
CA LEU A 108 -3.41 -5.90 1.27
C LEU A 108 -3.70 -4.60 0.54
N VAL A 109 -2.67 -3.91 0.08
CA VAL A 109 -2.80 -2.61 -0.55
C VAL A 109 -2.24 -2.68 -1.96
N ILE A 110 -3.00 -2.15 -2.90
CA ILE A 110 -2.61 -2.13 -4.31
C ILE A 110 -2.68 -0.68 -4.78
N THR A 111 -1.62 -0.22 -5.42
CA THR A 111 -1.63 1.12 -6.04
C THR A 111 -1.40 0.99 -7.53
N SER A 112 -2.09 1.82 -8.32
CA SER A 112 -2.02 1.79 -9.78
C SER A 112 -2.54 3.10 -10.38
N PRO A 113 -1.91 3.58 -11.45
CA PRO A 113 -0.67 3.09 -11.99
C PRO A 113 0.47 3.54 -11.10
N SER A 114 1.47 2.69 -10.97
CA SER A 114 2.66 3.07 -10.24
C SER A 114 3.60 3.70 -11.23
N GLN A 115 3.73 5.01 -11.16
CA GLN A 115 4.50 5.77 -12.13
C GLN A 115 5.73 6.34 -11.48
N PRO A 116 6.84 6.44 -12.19
CA PRO A 116 7.98 7.19 -11.69
C PRO A 116 7.58 8.66 -11.50
N ASP A 117 8.17 9.32 -10.53
CA ASP A 117 7.92 10.73 -10.34
C ASP A 117 8.69 11.55 -11.38
N ALA A 118 8.58 12.89 -11.28
CA ALA A 118 9.19 13.78 -12.25
C ALA A 118 10.71 13.71 -12.28
N THR A 119 11.34 13.14 -11.26
CA THR A 119 12.79 13.01 -11.23
C THR A 119 13.23 11.65 -11.74
N GLY A 120 12.31 10.81 -12.19
CA GLY A 120 12.63 9.49 -12.67
C GLY A 120 12.63 8.43 -11.57
N GLY A 121 12.37 8.82 -10.35
CA GLY A 121 12.23 7.87 -9.25
C GLY A 121 10.86 7.24 -9.24
N TRP A 122 10.70 6.27 -8.38
CA TRP A 122 9.42 5.60 -8.21
C TRP A 122 8.49 6.49 -7.40
N GLY A 123 7.34 6.79 -7.92
CA GLY A 123 6.36 7.57 -7.19
C GLY A 123 5.51 6.69 -6.29
N GLY A 124 4.87 7.27 -5.31
CA GLY A 124 3.95 6.56 -4.46
C GLY A 124 4.60 5.88 -3.28
N PHE A 125 3.80 5.10 -2.58
CA PHE A 125 4.20 4.57 -1.28
C PHE A 125 5.34 3.55 -1.37
N VAL A 126 5.30 2.67 -2.36
CA VAL A 126 6.38 1.69 -2.51
C VAL A 126 7.70 2.40 -2.77
N GLY A 127 7.69 3.48 -3.55
CA GLY A 127 8.88 4.27 -3.75
C GLY A 127 9.40 4.88 -2.46
N ASP A 128 8.50 5.36 -1.61
CA ASP A 128 8.89 5.89 -0.30
C ASP A 128 9.50 4.79 0.57
N LEU A 129 8.96 3.59 0.54
CA LEU A 129 9.53 2.48 1.29
C LEU A 129 10.94 2.19 0.83
N GLU A 130 11.16 2.19 -0.48
CA GLU A 130 12.47 1.84 -1.03
C GLU A 130 13.51 2.91 -0.78
N THR A 131 13.11 4.17 -0.70
CA THR A 131 14.06 5.28 -0.55
C THR A 131 14.20 5.77 0.89
N GLN A 132 13.16 5.63 1.70
CA GLN A 132 13.13 6.16 3.06
C GLN A 132 12.94 5.10 4.11
N GLY A 133 12.38 3.96 3.77
CA GLY A 133 12.23 2.86 4.71
C GLY A 133 13.54 2.12 4.91
N GLU A 134 13.60 1.33 5.97
CA GLU A 134 14.77 0.53 6.24
C GLU A 134 14.48 -0.92 6.00
N PRO A 135 15.43 -1.70 5.45
CA PRO A 135 15.21 -3.12 5.30
C PRO A 135 14.95 -3.75 6.65
N ALA A 136 13.95 -4.57 6.72
CA ALA A 136 13.59 -5.23 7.97
C ALA A 136 14.33 -6.54 8.12
#